data_6c2d34141e12235d11ab96ac98d81f01
#
_entry.id   6c2d34141e12235d11ab96ac98d81f01
#
_cell.length_a   1.000
_cell.length_b   1.000
_cell.length_c   1.000
_cell.angle_alpha   90.00
_cell.angle_beta   90.00
_cell.angle_gamma   90.00
#
_symmetry.space_group_name_H-M   'P 1'
#
loop_
_entity.id
_entity.type
_entity.pdbx_description
1 polymer ?
#
loop_
_entity_poly.entity_id
_entity_poly.type
_entity_poly.pdbx_seq_one_letter_code
_entity_poly.pdbx_strand_id
1 'polypeptide(L)'
;MKDVIVIGGGASGLVSAIYAAKAGAKVCLLEKNNTCGKKILITGNGRCNYWNSDQSITHYHTRNKEVLEKILQKDYSKEVLSFFNSIGIIPRIKDGYFYPTSNQAVSIQTALIKEAQINHVEILTNTEVISIKKENHIFKINTNNGIFKSKKIILATGSKAAPKTGSTGSGYDIAKSLGHSLISPLPALVQLKADAPYLKEWHGIRADVKISLFENNKYIDSKVGEIQLTDYGISGICTLCLSGRAAISLSKNQKTEVKINFLHQLNIHDKNSFLEFMEARNKTVKNRNIADLLDGILNYKLVNLILKQSKIGREDNWNNLSNDKKYLLGDNLTNFNLAITGTNSFAQAQVTTGGIPLTEINPSTLESTKTSCLYLTGELLDVDGDCGGYNLGFAWISGIIVGSNIKGEDND
;
A
#
# COMPACT_ATOMS: atom_id res chain seq x y z
N MET A 1 25.33 23.98 15.01
CA MET A 1 24.13 23.92 14.11
C MET A 1 24.33 22.74 13.17
N LYS A 2 23.28 22.02 12.81
CA LYS A 2 23.35 20.91 11.84
C LYS A 2 23.15 21.41 10.43
N ASP A 3 23.76 20.74 9.45
CA ASP A 3 23.53 21.10 8.04
C ASP A 3 22.12 20.70 7.63
N VAL A 4 21.65 19.52 8.10
CA VAL A 4 20.32 19.01 7.85
C VAL A 4 19.73 18.30 9.07
N ILE A 5 18.44 18.51 9.29
CA ILE A 5 17.65 17.76 10.27
C ILE A 5 16.59 16.94 9.52
N VAL A 6 16.60 15.62 9.77
CA VAL A 6 15.61 14.67 9.26
C VAL A 6 14.54 14.48 10.32
N ILE A 7 13.27 14.64 9.95
CA ILE A 7 12.13 14.51 10.85
C ILE A 7 11.37 13.24 10.52
N GLY A 8 11.47 12.25 11.40
CA GLY A 8 10.92 10.91 11.26
C GLY A 8 11.98 9.88 10.87
N GLY A 9 12.20 8.91 11.76
CA GLY A 9 13.13 7.78 11.59
C GLY A 9 12.48 6.56 10.92
N GLY A 10 11.55 6.77 9.98
CA GLY A 10 10.95 5.70 9.18
C GLY A 10 11.87 5.25 8.04
N ALA A 11 11.32 4.47 7.11
CA ALA A 11 12.04 3.92 5.96
C ALA A 11 12.75 5.01 5.16
N SER A 12 12.02 6.00 4.65
CA SER A 12 12.60 7.07 3.83
C SER A 12 13.51 8.00 4.62
N GLY A 13 13.20 8.27 5.90
CA GLY A 13 14.02 9.13 6.76
C GLY A 13 15.39 8.54 7.09
N LEU A 14 15.47 7.24 7.41
CA LEU A 14 16.73 6.57 7.64
C LEU A 14 17.61 6.58 6.37
N VAL A 15 17.05 6.27 5.22
CA VAL A 15 17.79 6.28 3.95
C VAL A 15 18.23 7.71 3.59
N SER A 16 17.36 8.70 3.72
CA SER A 16 17.74 10.11 3.48
C SER A 16 18.89 10.55 4.38
N ALA A 17 18.83 10.20 5.67
CA ALA A 17 19.88 10.56 6.64
C ALA A 17 21.22 9.92 6.29
N ILE A 18 21.20 8.62 5.92
CA ILE A 18 22.42 7.89 5.52
C ILE A 18 23.05 8.51 4.29
N TYR A 19 22.27 8.75 3.24
CA TYR A 19 22.79 9.31 1.99
C TYR A 19 23.27 10.76 2.14
N ALA A 20 22.57 11.59 2.94
CA ALA A 20 23.02 12.94 3.25
C ALA A 20 24.36 12.94 4.04
N ALA A 21 24.51 12.02 5.01
CA ALA A 21 25.74 11.86 5.76
C ALA A 21 26.90 11.35 4.87
N LYS A 22 26.64 10.40 3.97
CA LYS A 22 27.61 9.94 2.96
C LYS A 22 28.03 11.05 2.00
N ALA A 23 27.16 12.04 1.75
CA ALA A 23 27.48 13.24 0.98
C ALA A 23 28.21 14.35 1.80
N GLY A 24 28.64 14.05 3.02
CA GLY A 24 29.43 14.95 3.88
C GLY A 24 28.61 15.86 4.80
N ALA A 25 27.28 15.77 4.82
CA ALA A 25 26.47 16.64 5.67
C ALA A 25 26.50 16.19 7.15
N LYS A 26 26.48 17.17 8.07
CA LYS A 26 26.26 16.93 9.52
C LYS A 26 24.76 16.72 9.77
N VAL A 27 24.34 15.45 9.89
CA VAL A 27 22.93 15.05 9.97
C VAL A 27 22.49 14.81 11.42
N CYS A 28 21.29 15.30 11.75
CA CYS A 28 20.56 14.90 12.96
C CYS A 28 19.19 14.35 12.54
N LEU A 29 18.80 13.20 13.07
CA LEU A 29 17.52 12.55 12.82
C LEU A 29 16.68 12.59 14.11
N LEU A 30 15.50 13.19 14.05
CA LEU A 30 14.55 13.29 15.14
C LEU A 30 13.43 12.26 14.96
N GLU A 31 13.29 11.35 15.92
CA GLU A 31 12.25 10.33 15.94
C GLU A 31 11.43 10.42 17.23
N LYS A 32 10.12 10.52 17.11
CA LYS A 32 9.22 10.63 18.26
C LYS A 32 9.08 9.34 19.09
N ASN A 33 9.27 8.20 18.48
CA ASN A 33 9.25 6.91 19.17
C ASN A 33 10.60 6.65 19.86
N ASN A 34 10.61 5.60 20.68
CA ASN A 34 11.82 5.12 21.36
C ASN A 34 12.81 4.39 20.43
N THR A 35 12.43 4.11 19.18
CA THR A 35 13.29 3.50 18.15
C THR A 35 12.84 3.92 16.75
N CYS A 36 13.77 3.96 15.80
CA CYS A 36 13.50 4.16 14.40
C CYS A 36 12.90 2.90 13.73
N GLY A 37 12.22 3.08 12.59
CA GLY A 37 11.80 1.98 11.74
C GLY A 37 10.64 1.14 12.26
N LYS A 38 9.84 1.60 13.25
CA LYS A 38 8.72 0.80 13.81
C LYS A 38 7.76 0.27 12.75
N LYS A 39 7.43 1.07 11.72
CA LYS A 39 6.52 0.64 10.66
C LYS A 39 7.15 -0.46 9.78
N ILE A 40 8.48 -0.46 9.61
CA ILE A 40 9.19 -1.52 8.87
C ILE A 40 8.90 -2.88 9.49
N LEU A 41 8.89 -2.98 10.82
CA LEU A 41 8.72 -4.24 11.56
C LEU A 41 7.40 -4.96 11.27
N ILE A 42 6.35 -4.24 10.91
CA ILE A 42 5.03 -4.83 10.63
C ILE A 42 4.80 -5.11 9.14
N THR A 43 5.70 -4.67 8.25
CA THR A 43 5.56 -4.87 6.80
C THR A 43 5.74 -6.35 6.42
N GLY A 44 4.99 -6.79 5.39
CA GLY A 44 5.06 -8.17 4.91
C GLY A 44 4.80 -9.21 6.01
N ASN A 45 3.90 -8.94 6.97
CA ASN A 45 3.65 -9.77 8.15
C ASN A 45 4.93 -10.06 8.96
N GLY A 46 5.73 -9.02 9.23
CA GLY A 46 6.97 -9.12 10.00
C GLY A 46 8.18 -9.62 9.19
N ARG A 47 8.05 -9.79 7.87
CA ARG A 47 9.13 -10.29 7.01
C ARG A 47 9.80 -9.19 6.19
N CYS A 48 9.15 -8.05 6.01
CA CYS A 48 9.58 -6.92 5.19
C CYS A 48 9.80 -7.28 3.71
N ASN A 49 8.72 -7.24 2.91
CA ASN A 49 8.87 -7.21 1.45
C ASN A 49 9.41 -5.83 1.05
N TYR A 50 10.74 -5.72 0.89
CA TYR A 50 11.40 -4.43 0.75
C TYR A 50 11.57 -3.96 -0.70
N TRP A 51 11.37 -4.83 -1.69
CA TRP A 51 11.52 -4.51 -3.11
C TRP A 51 10.69 -5.44 -3.99
N ASN A 52 10.49 -5.06 -5.25
CA ASN A 52 9.89 -5.88 -6.28
C ASN A 52 10.75 -5.82 -7.55
N SER A 53 10.84 -6.91 -8.31
CA SER A 53 11.52 -6.93 -9.60
C SER A 53 10.80 -6.13 -10.68
N ASP A 54 9.46 -6.05 -10.61
CA ASP A 54 8.65 -5.21 -11.47
C ASP A 54 8.45 -3.84 -10.80
N GLN A 55 9.13 -2.81 -11.29
CA GLN A 55 9.01 -1.43 -10.83
C GLN A 55 8.19 -0.56 -11.80
N SER A 56 7.31 -1.19 -12.58
CA SER A 56 6.42 -0.48 -13.49
C SER A 56 5.61 0.59 -12.75
N ILE A 57 5.49 1.77 -13.37
CA ILE A 57 4.69 2.89 -12.89
C ILE A 57 3.20 2.55 -12.69
N THR A 58 2.72 1.47 -13.32
CA THR A 58 1.34 1.00 -13.22
C THR A 58 0.96 0.50 -11.83
N HIS A 59 1.95 0.17 -11.00
CA HIS A 59 1.78 -0.25 -9.61
C HIS A 59 1.69 0.90 -8.62
N TYR A 60 1.89 2.13 -9.08
CA TYR A 60 1.84 3.33 -8.24
C TYR A 60 0.60 4.17 -8.54
N HIS A 61 0.06 4.78 -7.51
CA HIS A 61 -1.15 5.60 -7.57
C HIS A 61 -0.85 7.00 -7.02
N THR A 62 -1.26 8.02 -7.77
CA THR A 62 -1.11 9.44 -7.44
C THR A 62 -2.09 10.26 -8.27
N ARG A 63 -2.40 11.49 -7.87
CA ARG A 63 -3.13 12.44 -8.72
C ARG A 63 -2.23 13.13 -9.76
N ASN A 64 -0.90 12.97 -9.63
CA ASN A 64 0.07 13.67 -10.46
C ASN A 64 1.02 12.68 -11.16
N LYS A 65 0.47 11.83 -12.02
CA LYS A 65 1.20 10.72 -12.67
C LYS A 65 2.42 11.19 -13.45
N GLU A 66 2.30 12.28 -14.21
CA GLU A 66 3.40 12.85 -14.99
C GLU A 66 4.59 13.29 -14.14
N VAL A 67 4.34 13.79 -12.92
CA VAL A 67 5.42 14.17 -12.00
C VAL A 67 6.06 12.93 -11.41
N LEU A 68 5.25 11.91 -11.06
CA LEU A 68 5.78 10.64 -10.57
C LEU A 68 6.64 9.93 -11.62
N GLU A 69 6.25 9.97 -12.90
CA GLU A 69 7.04 9.45 -14.02
C GLU A 69 8.43 10.12 -14.10
N LYS A 70 8.51 11.43 -13.86
CA LYS A 70 9.78 12.14 -13.80
C LYS A 70 10.63 11.73 -12.59
N ILE A 71 10.01 11.49 -11.42
CA ILE A 71 10.72 11.03 -10.21
C ILE A 71 11.29 9.62 -10.43
N LEU A 72 10.51 8.74 -11.06
CA LEU A 72 10.87 7.34 -11.31
C LEU A 72 11.51 7.12 -12.70
N GLN A 73 11.90 8.17 -13.40
CA GLN A 73 12.48 8.09 -14.75
C GLN A 73 13.76 7.25 -14.79
N LYS A 74 14.58 7.33 -13.74
CA LYS A 74 15.77 6.48 -13.56
C LYS A 74 15.35 5.15 -12.96
N ASP A 75 15.89 4.05 -13.48
CA ASP A 75 15.80 2.76 -12.81
C ASP A 75 16.71 2.74 -11.57
N TYR A 76 16.09 2.74 -10.40
CA TYR A 76 16.75 2.69 -9.10
C TYR A 76 17.03 1.27 -8.60
N SER A 77 16.64 0.22 -9.34
CA SER A 77 16.74 -1.17 -8.87
C SER A 77 18.17 -1.55 -8.46
N LYS A 78 19.14 -1.23 -9.32
CA LYS A 78 20.54 -1.50 -9.03
C LYS A 78 21.04 -0.76 -7.79
N GLU A 79 20.67 0.50 -7.64
CA GLU A 79 21.11 1.35 -6.53
C GLU A 79 20.52 0.88 -5.19
N VAL A 80 19.21 0.61 -5.17
CA VAL A 80 18.52 0.11 -3.96
C VAL A 80 19.04 -1.27 -3.56
N LEU A 81 19.17 -2.21 -4.49
CA LEU A 81 19.64 -3.55 -4.17
C LEU A 81 21.12 -3.54 -3.75
N SER A 82 21.97 -2.74 -4.40
CA SER A 82 23.38 -2.57 -3.99
C SER A 82 23.50 -1.95 -2.61
N PHE A 83 22.67 -0.95 -2.30
CA PHE A 83 22.62 -0.34 -0.97
C PHE A 83 22.27 -1.38 0.10
N PHE A 84 21.19 -2.14 -0.07
CA PHE A 84 20.81 -3.16 0.91
C PHE A 84 21.88 -4.27 1.04
N ASN A 85 22.48 -4.69 -0.05
CA ASN A 85 23.60 -5.64 0.00
C ASN A 85 24.80 -5.08 0.76
N SER A 86 25.15 -3.80 0.56
CA SER A 86 26.29 -3.16 1.24
C SER A 86 26.11 -3.04 2.75
N ILE A 87 24.86 -2.99 3.25
CA ILE A 87 24.55 -2.99 4.67
C ILE A 87 24.24 -4.39 5.24
N GLY A 88 24.58 -5.44 4.48
CA GLY A 88 24.51 -6.83 4.92
C GLY A 88 23.17 -7.52 4.71
N ILE A 89 22.26 -6.96 3.90
CA ILE A 89 20.98 -7.59 3.57
C ILE A 89 21.09 -8.38 2.28
N ILE A 90 21.08 -9.71 2.40
CA ILE A 90 21.04 -10.63 1.27
C ILE A 90 19.58 -10.90 0.90
N PRO A 91 19.16 -10.72 -0.37
CA PRO A 91 17.79 -10.93 -0.78
C PRO A 91 17.42 -12.42 -0.90
N ARG A 92 16.22 -12.77 -0.45
CA ARG A 92 15.48 -13.97 -0.84
C ARG A 92 14.38 -13.52 -1.80
N ILE A 93 14.46 -13.97 -3.05
CA ILE A 93 13.48 -13.62 -4.09
C ILE A 93 12.45 -14.74 -4.20
N LYS A 94 11.16 -14.37 -4.19
CA LYS A 94 10.05 -15.28 -4.44
C LYS A 94 9.00 -14.55 -5.28
N ASP A 95 8.69 -15.05 -6.44
CA ASP A 95 7.67 -14.51 -7.36
C ASP A 95 7.86 -13.00 -7.64
N GLY A 96 9.13 -12.55 -7.77
CA GLY A 96 9.49 -11.15 -7.96
C GLY A 96 9.55 -10.31 -6.68
N TYR A 97 9.09 -10.82 -5.55
CA TYR A 97 9.13 -10.14 -4.25
C TYR A 97 10.48 -10.37 -3.54
N PHE A 98 11.06 -9.31 -2.98
CA PHE A 98 12.32 -9.35 -2.26
C PHE A 98 12.10 -9.27 -0.76
N TYR A 99 12.59 -10.27 -0.06
CA TYR A 99 12.63 -10.33 1.41
C TYR A 99 14.08 -10.47 1.87
N PRO A 100 14.45 -10.06 3.09
CA PRO A 100 15.74 -10.47 3.65
C PRO A 100 15.76 -12.00 3.79
N THR A 101 16.91 -12.64 3.54
CA THR A 101 17.05 -14.09 3.65
C THR A 101 16.71 -14.60 5.04
N SER A 102 16.94 -13.79 6.08
CA SER A 102 16.48 -14.05 7.45
C SER A 102 14.97 -14.18 7.60
N ASN A 103 14.20 -13.70 6.60
CA ASN A 103 12.73 -13.63 6.63
C ASN A 103 12.17 -12.83 7.83
N GLN A 104 12.95 -11.84 8.33
CA GLN A 104 12.63 -11.01 9.49
C GLN A 104 12.78 -9.53 9.17
N ALA A 105 11.74 -8.74 9.38
CA ALA A 105 11.75 -7.29 9.16
C ALA A 105 12.76 -6.55 10.07
N VAL A 106 13.05 -7.12 11.25
CA VAL A 106 14.04 -6.58 12.17
C VAL A 106 15.44 -6.52 11.56
N SER A 107 15.79 -7.42 10.65
CA SER A 107 17.09 -7.39 9.96
C SER A 107 17.26 -6.11 9.14
N ILE A 108 16.22 -5.69 8.43
CA ILE A 108 16.21 -4.42 7.67
C ILE A 108 16.33 -3.22 8.61
N GLN A 109 15.49 -3.19 9.66
CA GLN A 109 15.50 -2.10 10.64
C GLN A 109 16.89 -1.94 11.29
N THR A 110 17.44 -3.03 11.81
CA THR A 110 18.73 -3.02 12.51
C THR A 110 19.87 -2.60 11.58
N ALA A 111 19.90 -3.12 10.34
CA ALA A 111 20.91 -2.75 9.36
C ALA A 111 20.88 -1.26 9.02
N LEU A 112 19.68 -0.69 8.81
CA LEU A 112 19.52 0.74 8.54
C LEU A 112 19.95 1.63 9.72
N ILE A 113 19.56 1.28 10.95
CA ILE A 113 19.96 2.04 12.14
C ILE A 113 21.48 1.99 12.32
N LYS A 114 22.08 0.82 12.18
CA LYS A 114 23.53 0.63 12.29
C LYS A 114 24.29 1.41 11.21
N GLU A 115 23.80 1.38 9.97
CA GLU A 115 24.41 2.14 8.86
C GLU A 115 24.34 3.65 9.11
N ALA A 116 23.21 4.16 9.63
CA ALA A 116 23.10 5.56 10.02
C ALA A 116 24.13 5.94 11.11
N GLN A 117 24.32 5.06 12.11
CA GLN A 117 25.32 5.27 13.17
C GLN A 117 26.76 5.24 12.64
N ILE A 118 27.09 4.30 11.73
CA ILE A 118 28.42 4.20 11.10
C ILE A 118 28.74 5.49 10.33
N ASN A 119 27.74 6.09 9.68
CA ASN A 119 27.89 7.35 8.96
C ASN A 119 27.70 8.60 9.88
N HIS A 120 27.83 8.45 11.19
CA HIS A 120 27.78 9.52 12.17
C HIS A 120 26.49 10.35 12.19
N VAL A 121 25.35 9.75 11.77
CA VAL A 121 24.04 10.38 11.94
C VAL A 121 23.71 10.43 13.44
N GLU A 122 23.46 11.64 13.96
CA GLU A 122 22.97 11.81 15.32
C GLU A 122 21.48 11.44 15.38
N ILE A 123 21.15 10.31 16.02
CA ILE A 123 19.76 9.83 16.15
C ILE A 123 19.22 10.20 17.53
N LEU A 124 18.20 11.04 17.57
CA LEU A 124 17.51 11.45 18.79
C LEU A 124 16.09 10.87 18.81
N THR A 125 15.95 9.79 19.55
CA THR A 125 14.64 9.14 19.79
C THR A 125 13.86 9.88 20.90
N ASN A 126 12.55 9.55 21.06
CA ASN A 126 11.64 10.21 21.97
C ASN A 126 11.59 11.75 21.78
N THR A 127 11.89 12.21 20.55
CA THR A 127 11.95 13.62 20.19
C THR A 127 10.87 13.93 19.14
N GLU A 128 9.74 14.41 19.63
CA GLU A 128 8.59 14.77 18.79
C GLU A 128 8.68 16.23 18.34
N VAL A 129 8.63 16.44 17.03
CA VAL A 129 8.56 17.78 16.45
C VAL A 129 7.13 18.29 16.54
N ILE A 130 6.96 19.44 17.20
CA ILE A 130 5.68 20.09 17.47
C ILE A 130 5.38 21.14 16.39
N SER A 131 6.36 21.97 16.04
CA SER A 131 6.21 23.02 15.03
C SER A 131 7.55 23.40 14.42
N ILE A 132 7.47 23.95 13.20
CA ILE A 132 8.63 24.42 12.45
C ILE A 132 8.33 25.83 11.94
N LYS A 133 9.30 26.73 12.08
CA LYS A 133 9.30 28.05 11.46
C LYS A 133 10.60 28.28 10.73
N LYS A 134 10.54 28.97 9.61
CA LYS A 134 11.73 29.43 8.86
C LYS A 134 11.92 30.92 9.07
N GLU A 135 13.06 31.29 9.64
CA GLU A 135 13.44 32.69 9.92
C GLU A 135 14.88 32.91 9.43
N ASN A 136 15.12 33.94 8.63
CA ASN A 136 16.45 34.30 8.11
C ASN A 136 17.23 33.10 7.54
N HIS A 137 16.58 32.33 6.66
CA HIS A 137 17.12 31.11 6.02
C HIS A 137 17.43 29.95 6.95
N ILE A 138 17.10 30.04 8.23
CA ILE A 138 17.29 29.00 9.24
C ILE A 138 15.92 28.44 9.66
N PHE A 139 15.80 27.12 9.71
CA PHE A 139 14.64 26.47 10.30
C PHE A 139 14.83 26.37 11.82
N LYS A 140 13.83 26.83 12.56
CA LYS A 140 13.67 26.67 13.98
C LYS A 140 12.62 25.59 14.25
N ILE A 141 13.06 24.47 14.83
CA ILE A 141 12.27 23.27 15.03
C ILE A 141 11.99 23.15 16.52
N ASN A 142 10.74 23.34 16.91
CA ASN A 142 10.30 23.17 18.30
C ASN A 142 9.92 21.71 18.53
N THR A 143 10.47 21.11 19.58
CA THR A 143 10.22 19.73 19.97
C THR A 143 9.86 19.66 21.46
N ASN A 144 9.40 18.50 21.92
CA ASN A 144 9.23 18.21 23.34
C ASN A 144 10.54 18.23 24.13
N ASN A 145 11.71 18.14 23.47
CA ASN A 145 13.05 18.11 24.09
C ASN A 145 13.87 19.39 23.81
N GLY A 146 13.20 20.49 23.46
CA GLY A 146 13.86 21.77 23.22
C GLY A 146 13.80 22.21 21.75
N ILE A 147 14.64 23.17 21.40
CA ILE A 147 14.64 23.82 20.08
C ILE A 147 15.89 23.44 19.31
N PHE A 148 15.70 22.95 18.10
CA PHE A 148 16.77 22.66 17.17
C PHE A 148 16.80 23.70 16.05
N LYS A 149 17.98 23.88 15.44
CA LYS A 149 18.17 24.80 14.31
C LYS A 149 18.94 24.10 13.19
N SER A 150 18.50 24.31 11.95
CA SER A 150 19.13 23.73 10.75
C SER A 150 18.94 24.63 9.54
N LYS A 151 19.86 24.55 8.57
CA LYS A 151 19.73 25.21 7.26
C LYS A 151 18.78 24.46 6.32
N LYS A 152 18.73 23.12 6.44
CA LYS A 152 17.92 22.24 5.60
C LYS A 152 17.08 21.29 6.47
N ILE A 153 15.89 20.93 6.00
CA ILE A 153 15.01 19.96 6.65
C ILE A 153 14.55 18.92 5.65
N ILE A 154 14.49 17.66 6.11
CA ILE A 154 13.83 16.57 5.41
C ILE A 154 12.62 16.15 6.22
N LEU A 155 11.40 16.30 5.67
CA LEU A 155 10.18 15.75 6.24
C LEU A 155 9.96 14.31 5.75
N ALA A 156 10.19 13.36 6.65
CA ALA A 156 10.06 11.92 6.43
C ALA A 156 9.08 11.28 7.42
N THR A 157 8.04 12.01 7.79
CA THR A 157 7.12 11.69 8.90
C THR A 157 6.14 10.57 8.58
N GLY A 158 6.09 10.11 7.33
CA GLY A 158 5.12 9.13 6.87
C GLY A 158 3.69 9.68 6.79
N SER A 159 2.73 8.79 6.75
CA SER A 159 1.32 9.08 6.54
C SER A 159 0.47 8.97 7.84
N LYS A 160 -0.82 8.65 7.67
CA LYS A 160 -1.79 8.41 8.76
C LYS A 160 -2.04 6.91 9.03
N ALA A 161 -1.52 6.03 8.16
CA ALA A 161 -1.75 4.60 8.26
C ALA A 161 -0.90 3.95 9.34
N ALA A 162 -1.47 2.98 10.05
CA ALA A 162 -0.87 2.26 11.17
C ALA A 162 -0.38 3.20 12.30
N PRO A 163 -1.24 4.02 12.92
CA PRO A 163 -0.84 5.08 13.86
C PRO A 163 -0.09 4.56 15.10
N LYS A 164 -0.29 3.28 15.49
CA LYS A 164 0.47 2.64 16.56
C LYS A 164 1.98 2.57 16.30
N THR A 165 2.41 2.74 15.05
CA THR A 165 3.83 2.77 14.67
C THR A 165 4.43 4.19 14.73
N GLY A 166 3.63 5.19 15.10
CA GLY A 166 4.03 6.59 15.09
C GLY A 166 3.57 7.37 13.85
N SER A 167 2.96 6.71 12.85
CA SER A 167 2.46 7.32 11.62
C SER A 167 1.07 7.94 11.86
N THR A 168 1.03 9.10 12.53
CA THR A 168 -0.21 9.76 12.98
C THR A 168 -0.72 10.85 12.04
N GLY A 169 0.06 11.20 11.02
CA GLY A 169 -0.25 12.30 10.11
C GLY A 169 0.18 13.69 10.62
N SER A 170 0.90 13.80 11.74
CA SER A 170 1.39 15.08 12.27
C SER A 170 2.26 15.86 11.27
N GLY A 171 2.96 15.17 10.39
CA GLY A 171 3.75 15.79 9.33
C GLY A 171 2.94 16.58 8.31
N TYR A 172 1.68 16.24 8.10
CA TYR A 172 0.80 17.00 7.20
C TYR A 172 0.53 18.42 7.71
N ASP A 173 0.31 18.57 9.02
CA ASP A 173 0.07 19.89 9.61
C ASP A 173 1.35 20.73 9.60
N ILE A 174 2.50 20.12 9.80
CA ILE A 174 3.81 20.76 9.65
C ILE A 174 3.98 21.21 8.19
N ALA A 175 3.75 20.36 7.20
CA ALA A 175 3.87 20.71 5.79
C ALA A 175 2.92 21.86 5.39
N LYS A 176 1.67 21.84 5.88
CA LYS A 176 0.70 22.93 5.67
C LYS A 176 1.20 24.25 6.26
N SER A 177 1.78 24.25 7.47
CA SER A 177 2.34 25.45 8.09
C SER A 177 3.52 26.04 7.31
N LEU A 178 4.14 25.24 6.46
CA LEU A 178 5.24 25.62 5.55
C LEU A 178 4.77 25.91 4.11
N GLY A 179 3.45 26.07 3.91
CA GLY A 179 2.85 26.52 2.67
C GLY A 179 2.37 25.44 1.71
N HIS A 180 2.43 24.17 2.11
CA HIS A 180 1.93 23.06 1.27
C HIS A 180 0.43 22.87 1.38
N SER A 181 -0.19 22.46 0.29
CA SER A 181 -1.54 21.93 0.29
C SER A 181 -1.59 20.46 0.70
N LEU A 182 -2.75 19.95 0.99
CA LEU A 182 -2.96 18.56 1.37
C LEU A 182 -4.14 17.95 0.60
N ILE A 183 -3.86 16.93 -0.17
CA ILE A 183 -4.89 16.01 -0.67
C ILE A 183 -5.32 15.13 0.50
N SER A 184 -6.58 15.21 0.89
CA SER A 184 -7.09 14.49 2.07
C SER A 184 -6.68 13.02 2.06
N PRO A 185 -5.89 12.55 3.05
CA PRO A 185 -5.49 11.16 3.13
C PRO A 185 -6.68 10.25 3.40
N LEU A 186 -6.76 9.15 2.67
CA LEU A 186 -7.75 8.09 2.86
C LEU A 186 -7.04 6.76 3.11
N PRO A 187 -7.65 5.82 3.85
CA PRO A 187 -7.06 4.50 4.05
C PRO A 187 -6.87 3.76 2.72
N ALA A 188 -5.69 3.18 2.52
CA ALA A 188 -5.40 2.34 1.37
C ALA A 188 -4.63 1.07 1.80
N LEU A 189 -4.59 0.06 0.93
CA LEU A 189 -4.18 -1.30 1.29
C LEU A 189 -4.89 -1.76 2.57
N VAL A 190 -6.22 -1.69 2.54
CA VAL A 190 -7.11 -1.91 3.68
C VAL A 190 -8.32 -2.75 3.24
N GLN A 191 -8.96 -3.42 4.18
CA GLN A 191 -10.16 -4.21 3.93
C GLN A 191 -11.33 -3.31 3.54
N LEU A 192 -12.22 -3.83 2.67
CA LEU A 192 -13.45 -3.18 2.25
C LEU A 192 -14.64 -3.70 3.05
N LYS A 193 -15.51 -2.79 3.47
CA LYS A 193 -16.77 -3.09 4.15
C LYS A 193 -17.90 -3.18 3.16
N ALA A 194 -18.83 -4.09 3.44
CA ALA A 194 -20.04 -4.28 2.68
C ALA A 194 -21.23 -4.40 3.63
N ASP A 195 -22.43 -4.19 3.11
CA ASP A 195 -23.68 -4.46 3.84
C ASP A 195 -24.49 -5.46 3.03
N ALA A 196 -24.46 -6.73 3.48
CA ALA A 196 -25.21 -7.81 2.86
C ALA A 196 -25.57 -8.86 3.90
N PRO A 197 -26.79 -9.42 3.86
CA PRO A 197 -27.28 -10.32 4.91
C PRO A 197 -26.52 -11.65 5.00
N TYR A 198 -25.79 -12.01 3.95
CA TYR A 198 -25.06 -13.28 3.83
C TYR A 198 -23.60 -13.22 4.28
N LEU A 199 -23.06 -12.10 4.73
CA LEU A 199 -21.64 -11.97 5.06
C LEU A 199 -21.19 -12.98 6.15
N LYS A 200 -22.05 -13.30 7.09
CA LYS A 200 -21.76 -14.32 8.12
C LYS A 200 -21.72 -15.74 7.54
N GLU A 201 -22.49 -16.02 6.49
CA GLU A 201 -22.54 -17.34 5.87
C GLU A 201 -21.23 -17.69 5.15
N TRP A 202 -20.56 -16.71 4.55
CA TRP A 202 -19.30 -16.91 3.80
C TRP A 202 -18.03 -16.61 4.60
N HIS A 203 -18.18 -16.18 5.87
CA HIS A 203 -17.03 -15.80 6.70
C HIS A 203 -15.98 -16.92 6.80
N GLY A 204 -14.70 -16.51 6.64
CA GLY A 204 -13.53 -17.38 6.74
C GLY A 204 -13.14 -18.09 5.45
N ILE A 205 -13.90 -17.94 4.36
CA ILE A 205 -13.55 -18.51 3.06
C ILE A 205 -12.39 -17.71 2.45
N ARG A 206 -11.44 -18.43 1.86
CA ARG A 206 -10.42 -17.90 0.96
C ARG A 206 -10.61 -18.54 -0.41
N ALA A 207 -10.45 -17.74 -1.45
CA ALA A 207 -10.58 -18.19 -2.83
C ALA A 207 -9.68 -17.34 -3.74
N ASP A 208 -9.15 -17.97 -4.78
CA ASP A 208 -8.44 -17.24 -5.84
C ASP A 208 -9.46 -16.76 -6.86
N VAL A 209 -9.52 -15.46 -7.05
CA VAL A 209 -10.57 -14.80 -7.83
C VAL A 209 -10.01 -13.70 -8.72
N LYS A 210 -10.82 -13.23 -9.65
CA LYS A 210 -10.69 -11.90 -10.23
C LYS A 210 -11.75 -11.00 -9.59
N ILE A 211 -11.33 -9.87 -9.03
CA ILE A 211 -12.25 -8.82 -8.57
C ILE A 211 -12.14 -7.60 -9.46
N SER A 212 -13.27 -6.96 -9.73
CA SER A 212 -13.37 -5.75 -10.54
C SER A 212 -14.11 -4.66 -9.77
N LEU A 213 -13.53 -3.48 -9.67
CA LEU A 213 -14.11 -2.31 -9.00
C LEU A 213 -14.92 -1.48 -9.99
N PHE A 214 -16.11 -1.07 -9.57
CA PHE A 214 -17.01 -0.20 -10.34
C PHE A 214 -17.39 1.03 -9.51
N GLU A 215 -17.47 2.18 -10.18
CA GLU A 215 -17.93 3.45 -9.66
C GLU A 215 -19.10 3.94 -10.54
N ASN A 216 -20.29 4.13 -9.94
CA ASN A 216 -21.50 4.51 -10.69
C ASN A 216 -21.74 3.63 -11.93
N ASN A 217 -21.57 2.31 -11.79
CA ASN A 217 -21.64 1.28 -12.84
C ASN A 217 -20.53 1.36 -13.92
N LYS A 218 -19.55 2.28 -13.78
CA LYS A 218 -18.39 2.36 -14.69
C LYS A 218 -17.25 1.54 -14.13
N TYR A 219 -16.64 0.69 -14.97
CA TYR A 219 -15.43 -0.06 -14.65
C TYR A 219 -14.26 0.89 -14.33
N ILE A 220 -13.55 0.62 -13.24
CA ILE A 220 -12.39 1.38 -12.79
C ILE A 220 -11.10 0.59 -12.92
N ASP A 221 -11.05 -0.61 -12.31
CA ASP A 221 -9.85 -1.45 -12.29
C ASP A 221 -10.21 -2.88 -11.89
N SER A 222 -9.30 -3.82 -12.11
CA SER A 222 -9.44 -5.19 -11.62
C SER A 222 -8.11 -5.76 -11.16
N LYS A 223 -8.19 -6.69 -10.19
CA LYS A 223 -7.03 -7.43 -9.67
C LYS A 223 -7.38 -8.91 -9.58
N VAL A 224 -6.37 -9.75 -9.81
CA VAL A 224 -6.45 -11.21 -9.64
C VAL A 224 -5.65 -11.57 -8.39
N GLY A 225 -6.14 -12.52 -7.60
CA GLY A 225 -5.46 -13.02 -6.43
C GLY A 225 -6.39 -13.59 -5.37
N GLU A 226 -5.83 -13.96 -4.22
CA GLU A 226 -6.61 -14.47 -3.12
C GLU A 226 -7.49 -13.38 -2.51
N ILE A 227 -8.81 -13.65 -2.45
CA ILE A 227 -9.78 -12.92 -1.63
C ILE A 227 -10.01 -13.65 -0.32
N GLN A 228 -10.26 -12.89 0.74
CA GLN A 228 -10.76 -13.39 2.01
C GLN A 228 -12.15 -12.82 2.27
N LEU A 229 -13.15 -13.69 2.36
CA LEU A 229 -14.52 -13.32 2.68
C LEU A 229 -14.67 -13.22 4.20
N THR A 230 -15.21 -12.10 4.67
CA THR A 230 -15.33 -11.79 6.11
C THR A 230 -16.77 -11.47 6.48
N ASP A 231 -17.05 -11.41 7.77
CA ASP A 231 -18.37 -11.04 8.31
C ASP A 231 -18.71 -9.55 8.20
N TYR A 232 -17.77 -8.73 7.73
CA TYR A 232 -17.96 -7.30 7.51
C TYR A 232 -17.75 -6.87 6.05
N GLY A 233 -17.36 -7.79 5.16
CA GLY A 233 -17.07 -7.50 3.76
C GLY A 233 -15.98 -8.41 3.18
N ILE A 234 -14.94 -7.81 2.59
CA ILE A 234 -13.87 -8.54 1.89
C ILE A 234 -12.48 -8.03 2.24
N SER A 235 -11.51 -8.94 2.18
CA SER A 235 -10.08 -8.73 2.39
C SER A 235 -9.27 -9.56 1.39
N GLY A 236 -7.96 -9.68 1.57
CA GLY A 236 -7.06 -10.40 0.66
C GLY A 236 -6.32 -9.45 -0.27
N ILE A 237 -5.24 -9.92 -0.87
CA ILE A 237 -4.29 -9.07 -1.61
C ILE A 237 -4.98 -8.32 -2.76
N CYS A 238 -5.82 -8.99 -3.54
CA CYS A 238 -6.55 -8.36 -4.65
C CYS A 238 -7.50 -7.25 -4.17
N THR A 239 -8.17 -7.45 -3.01
CA THR A 239 -9.02 -6.42 -2.39
C THR A 239 -8.21 -5.23 -1.90
N LEU A 240 -7.10 -5.48 -1.22
CA LEU A 240 -6.25 -4.42 -0.68
C LEU A 240 -5.74 -3.50 -1.79
N CYS A 241 -5.29 -4.03 -2.92
CA CYS A 241 -4.82 -3.25 -4.06
C CYS A 241 -5.89 -2.34 -4.69
N LEU A 242 -7.18 -2.69 -4.61
CA LEU A 242 -8.27 -1.85 -5.10
C LEU A 242 -8.80 -0.85 -4.06
N SER A 243 -8.45 -1.03 -2.79
CA SER A 243 -9.09 -0.32 -1.67
C SER A 243 -8.87 1.19 -1.69
N GLY A 244 -7.71 1.68 -2.12
CA GLY A 244 -7.43 3.10 -2.24
C GLY A 244 -8.36 3.79 -3.25
N ARG A 245 -8.59 3.16 -4.39
CA ARG A 245 -9.55 3.65 -5.41
C ARG A 245 -10.99 3.61 -4.90
N ALA A 246 -11.36 2.51 -4.21
CA ALA A 246 -12.67 2.41 -3.58
C ALA A 246 -12.86 3.49 -2.51
N ALA A 247 -11.84 3.78 -1.69
CA ALA A 247 -11.88 4.86 -0.70
C ALA A 247 -12.10 6.23 -1.33
N ILE A 248 -11.45 6.51 -2.48
CA ILE A 248 -11.64 7.76 -3.23
C ILE A 248 -13.08 7.87 -3.77
N SER A 249 -13.63 6.79 -4.34
CA SER A 249 -15.00 6.73 -4.84
C SER A 249 -16.02 7.02 -3.71
N LEU A 250 -15.87 6.31 -2.59
CA LEU A 250 -16.71 6.49 -1.41
C LEU A 250 -16.61 7.90 -0.82
N SER A 251 -15.43 8.51 -0.80
CA SER A 251 -15.25 9.89 -0.30
C SER A 251 -15.97 10.94 -1.13
N LYS A 252 -16.33 10.62 -2.36
CA LYS A 252 -17.12 11.43 -3.27
C LYS A 252 -18.62 11.08 -3.25
N ASN A 253 -19.05 10.21 -2.31
CA ASN A 253 -20.40 9.66 -2.22
C ASN A 253 -20.86 8.96 -3.51
N GLN A 254 -19.94 8.31 -4.23
CA GLN A 254 -20.24 7.58 -5.45
C GLN A 254 -20.63 6.14 -5.12
N LYS A 255 -21.60 5.60 -5.85
CA LYS A 255 -21.95 4.18 -5.76
C LYS A 255 -20.73 3.34 -6.10
N THR A 256 -20.26 2.55 -5.14
CA THR A 256 -19.05 1.74 -5.25
C THR A 256 -19.42 0.27 -5.13
N GLU A 257 -19.05 -0.54 -6.11
CA GLU A 257 -19.35 -1.96 -6.17
C GLU A 257 -18.12 -2.76 -6.58
N VAL A 258 -18.03 -3.98 -6.07
CA VAL A 258 -17.05 -4.97 -6.50
C VAL A 258 -17.78 -6.14 -7.12
N LYS A 259 -17.34 -6.56 -8.30
CA LYS A 259 -17.80 -7.80 -8.95
C LYS A 259 -16.73 -8.86 -8.83
N ILE A 260 -17.13 -10.05 -8.38
CA ILE A 260 -16.22 -11.16 -8.06
C ILE A 260 -16.47 -12.29 -9.05
N ASN A 261 -15.41 -12.72 -9.74
CA ASN A 261 -15.41 -13.96 -10.52
C ASN A 261 -14.67 -15.04 -9.72
N PHE A 262 -15.43 -16.00 -9.17
CA PHE A 262 -14.91 -17.12 -8.39
C PHE A 262 -14.33 -18.25 -9.26
N LEU A 263 -14.55 -18.22 -10.57
CA LEU A 263 -14.13 -19.26 -11.51
C LEU A 263 -12.98 -18.80 -12.43
N HIS A 264 -12.38 -17.65 -12.13
CA HIS A 264 -11.36 -17.06 -12.99
C HIS A 264 -10.18 -18.01 -13.26
N GLN A 265 -9.76 -18.82 -12.29
CA GLN A 265 -8.66 -19.80 -12.44
C GLN A 265 -8.99 -20.93 -13.43
N LEU A 266 -10.25 -21.20 -13.67
CA LEU A 266 -10.71 -22.18 -14.66
C LEU A 266 -10.87 -21.56 -16.06
N ASN A 267 -10.42 -20.30 -16.26
CA ASN A 267 -10.63 -19.53 -17.49
C ASN A 267 -12.12 -19.35 -17.87
N ILE A 268 -13.00 -19.37 -16.85
CA ILE A 268 -14.44 -19.11 -17.02
C ILE A 268 -14.66 -17.63 -16.71
N HIS A 269 -15.01 -16.85 -17.70
CA HIS A 269 -15.04 -15.39 -17.59
C HIS A 269 -16.44 -14.80 -17.49
N ASP A 270 -17.44 -15.52 -17.96
CA ASP A 270 -18.83 -15.10 -18.00
C ASP A 270 -19.80 -16.29 -17.88
N LYS A 271 -21.10 -15.98 -17.85
CA LYS A 271 -22.15 -17.00 -17.74
C LYS A 271 -22.20 -17.97 -18.92
N ASN A 272 -21.79 -17.57 -20.12
CA ASN A 272 -21.86 -18.46 -21.30
C ASN A 272 -20.75 -19.50 -21.22
N SER A 273 -19.51 -19.10 -20.96
CA SER A 273 -18.40 -20.03 -20.72
C SER A 273 -18.64 -20.93 -19.50
N PHE A 274 -19.36 -20.43 -18.47
CA PHE A 274 -19.82 -21.28 -17.36
C PHE A 274 -20.81 -22.34 -17.79
N LEU A 275 -21.79 -22.00 -18.62
CA LEU A 275 -22.78 -22.98 -19.12
C LEU A 275 -22.13 -24.11 -19.96
N GLU A 276 -21.22 -23.74 -20.85
CA GLU A 276 -20.45 -24.71 -21.64
C GLU A 276 -19.65 -25.66 -20.75
N PHE A 277 -18.96 -25.10 -19.74
CA PHE A 277 -18.23 -25.88 -18.76
C PHE A 277 -19.14 -26.83 -17.99
N MET A 278 -20.29 -26.36 -17.51
CA MET A 278 -21.24 -27.20 -16.73
C MET A 278 -21.91 -28.29 -17.58
N GLU A 279 -22.22 -28.01 -18.83
CA GLU A 279 -22.75 -29.04 -19.75
C GLU A 279 -21.72 -30.16 -20.00
N ALA A 280 -20.44 -29.80 -20.19
CA ALA A 280 -19.38 -30.78 -20.36
C ALA A 280 -19.16 -31.59 -19.03
N ARG A 281 -19.13 -30.89 -17.90
CA ARG A 281 -18.93 -31.50 -16.57
C ARG A 281 -20.09 -32.46 -16.21
N ASN A 282 -21.32 -32.07 -16.45
CA ASN A 282 -22.51 -32.91 -16.18
C ASN A 282 -22.53 -34.19 -17.02
N LYS A 283 -22.00 -34.18 -18.24
CA LYS A 283 -21.82 -35.37 -19.08
C LYS A 283 -20.74 -36.30 -18.54
N THR A 284 -19.66 -35.74 -17.93
CA THR A 284 -18.54 -36.50 -17.42
C THR A 284 -18.85 -37.09 -16.02
N VAL A 285 -19.45 -36.29 -15.15
CA VAL A 285 -19.75 -36.65 -13.75
C VAL A 285 -21.21 -37.06 -13.63
N LYS A 286 -21.50 -38.29 -14.02
CA LYS A 286 -22.88 -38.83 -14.12
C LYS A 286 -23.51 -39.01 -12.73
N ASN A 287 -24.85 -38.91 -12.71
CA ASN A 287 -25.70 -39.17 -11.55
C ASN A 287 -25.34 -38.33 -10.30
N ARG A 288 -25.02 -37.05 -10.51
CA ARG A 288 -24.73 -36.10 -9.45
C ARG A 288 -25.74 -34.94 -9.46
N ASN A 289 -26.01 -34.43 -8.26
CA ASN A 289 -26.78 -33.21 -8.09
C ASN A 289 -25.90 -31.96 -8.35
N ILE A 290 -26.52 -30.79 -8.36
CA ILE A 290 -25.82 -29.52 -8.66
C ILE A 290 -24.75 -29.20 -7.63
N ALA A 291 -24.96 -29.49 -6.34
CA ALA A 291 -23.97 -29.26 -5.31
C ALA A 291 -22.73 -30.13 -5.51
N ASP A 292 -22.89 -31.43 -5.81
CA ASP A 292 -21.78 -32.34 -6.13
C ASP A 292 -20.94 -31.84 -7.33
N LEU A 293 -21.61 -31.25 -8.32
CA LEU A 293 -20.91 -30.68 -9.48
C LEU A 293 -20.07 -29.45 -9.12
N LEU A 294 -20.43 -28.69 -8.08
CA LEU A 294 -19.75 -27.47 -7.66
C LEU A 294 -18.79 -27.69 -6.48
N ASP A 295 -19.08 -28.63 -5.55
CA ASP A 295 -18.26 -28.89 -4.35
C ASP A 295 -16.83 -29.33 -4.69
N GLY A 296 -16.59 -29.90 -5.89
CA GLY A 296 -15.24 -30.21 -6.39
C GLY A 296 -14.48 -29.02 -6.98
N ILE A 297 -15.07 -27.82 -7.00
CA ILE A 297 -14.52 -26.60 -7.63
C ILE A 297 -14.38 -25.48 -6.60
N LEU A 298 -15.37 -25.36 -5.70
CA LEU A 298 -15.51 -24.26 -4.76
C LEU A 298 -15.62 -24.76 -3.33
N ASN A 299 -15.33 -23.88 -2.36
CA ASN A 299 -15.59 -24.17 -0.96
C ASN A 299 -17.10 -24.42 -0.75
N TYR A 300 -17.44 -25.46 0.03
CA TYR A 300 -18.83 -25.89 0.23
C TYR A 300 -19.75 -24.79 0.80
N LYS A 301 -19.24 -23.90 1.66
CA LYS A 301 -20.01 -22.76 2.20
C LYS A 301 -20.36 -21.78 1.08
N LEU A 302 -19.41 -21.55 0.16
CA LEU A 302 -19.63 -20.69 -1.00
C LEU A 302 -20.63 -21.31 -1.96
N VAL A 303 -20.54 -22.63 -2.21
CA VAL A 303 -21.52 -23.37 -3.00
C VAL A 303 -22.92 -23.19 -2.43
N ASN A 304 -23.08 -23.40 -1.11
CA ASN A 304 -24.38 -23.22 -0.44
C ASN A 304 -24.95 -21.82 -0.63
N LEU A 305 -24.12 -20.81 -0.41
CA LEU A 305 -24.53 -19.42 -0.57
C LEU A 305 -24.95 -19.12 -2.01
N ILE A 306 -24.13 -19.50 -3.00
CA ILE A 306 -24.38 -19.23 -4.41
C ILE A 306 -25.64 -19.95 -4.90
N LEU A 307 -25.86 -21.21 -4.51
CA LEU A 307 -27.08 -21.94 -4.83
C LEU A 307 -28.32 -21.25 -4.25
N LYS A 308 -28.25 -20.84 -2.98
CA LYS A 308 -29.33 -20.09 -2.31
C LYS A 308 -29.64 -18.77 -3.03
N GLN A 309 -28.62 -17.98 -3.40
CA GLN A 309 -28.77 -16.74 -4.18
C GLN A 309 -29.35 -17.00 -5.59
N SER A 310 -29.09 -18.17 -6.13
CA SER A 310 -29.59 -18.60 -7.46
C SER A 310 -30.94 -19.28 -7.40
N LYS A 311 -31.54 -19.39 -6.21
CA LYS A 311 -32.82 -20.08 -5.97
C LYS A 311 -32.82 -21.55 -6.46
N ILE A 312 -31.69 -22.25 -6.23
CA ILE A 312 -31.44 -23.65 -6.61
C ILE A 312 -31.25 -24.46 -5.34
N GLY A 313 -31.93 -25.62 -5.26
CA GLY A 313 -31.71 -26.62 -4.19
C GLY A 313 -30.40 -27.37 -4.40
N ARG A 314 -29.74 -27.80 -3.33
CA ARG A 314 -28.51 -28.62 -3.42
C ARG A 314 -28.72 -29.91 -4.22
N GLU A 315 -29.89 -30.53 -4.03
CA GLU A 315 -30.26 -31.83 -4.63
C GLU A 315 -30.86 -31.69 -6.06
N ASP A 316 -31.03 -30.44 -6.56
CA ASP A 316 -31.52 -30.22 -7.89
C ASP A 316 -30.58 -30.84 -8.94
N ASN A 317 -31.14 -31.36 -10.03
CA ASN A 317 -30.34 -31.89 -11.11
C ASN A 317 -30.12 -30.80 -12.18
N TRP A 318 -28.91 -30.67 -12.68
CA TRP A 318 -28.55 -29.69 -13.73
C TRP A 318 -29.48 -29.74 -14.93
N ASN A 319 -29.84 -30.96 -15.39
CA ASN A 319 -30.69 -31.12 -16.57
C ASN A 319 -32.13 -30.61 -16.36
N ASN A 320 -32.58 -30.54 -15.10
CA ASN A 320 -33.94 -30.13 -14.76
C ASN A 320 -34.05 -28.63 -14.43
N LEU A 321 -32.92 -27.92 -14.41
CA LEU A 321 -32.92 -26.48 -14.17
C LEU A 321 -33.39 -25.73 -15.40
N SER A 322 -34.24 -24.72 -15.19
CA SER A 322 -34.59 -23.77 -16.25
C SER A 322 -33.36 -22.96 -16.68
N ASN A 323 -33.37 -22.47 -17.92
CA ASN A 323 -32.30 -21.64 -18.44
C ASN A 323 -32.07 -20.38 -17.57
N ASP A 324 -33.14 -19.78 -17.05
CA ASP A 324 -33.02 -18.60 -16.13
C ASP A 324 -32.25 -18.92 -14.87
N LYS A 325 -32.51 -20.09 -14.27
CA LYS A 325 -31.75 -20.54 -13.09
C LYS A 325 -30.27 -20.82 -13.41
N LYS A 326 -30.02 -21.47 -14.56
CA LYS A 326 -28.66 -21.73 -15.06
C LYS A 326 -27.89 -20.41 -15.32
N TYR A 327 -28.54 -19.43 -15.96
CA TYR A 327 -27.96 -18.11 -16.21
C TYR A 327 -27.70 -17.34 -14.90
N LEU A 328 -28.63 -17.37 -13.95
CA LEU A 328 -28.47 -16.71 -12.66
C LEU A 328 -27.33 -17.35 -11.84
N LEU A 329 -27.21 -18.68 -11.88
CA LEU A 329 -26.08 -19.38 -11.25
C LEU A 329 -24.74 -18.97 -11.87
N GLY A 330 -24.67 -18.92 -13.20
CA GLY A 330 -23.48 -18.49 -13.91
C GLY A 330 -23.10 -17.04 -13.60
N ASP A 331 -24.08 -16.15 -13.54
CA ASP A 331 -23.82 -14.74 -13.19
C ASP A 331 -23.36 -14.60 -11.72
N ASN A 332 -23.96 -15.32 -10.79
CA ASN A 332 -23.53 -15.34 -9.39
C ASN A 332 -22.13 -15.96 -9.18
N LEU A 333 -21.65 -16.78 -10.09
CA LEU A 333 -20.31 -17.37 -10.02
C LEU A 333 -19.24 -16.55 -10.73
N THR A 334 -19.60 -15.87 -11.82
CA THR A 334 -18.63 -15.14 -12.67
C THR A 334 -18.68 -13.62 -12.50
N ASN A 335 -19.76 -13.10 -11.88
CA ASN A 335 -20.02 -11.65 -11.78
C ASN A 335 -20.75 -11.29 -10.47
N PHE A 336 -20.38 -11.96 -9.35
CA PHE A 336 -21.03 -11.76 -8.05
C PHE A 336 -20.89 -10.32 -7.58
N ASN A 337 -22.01 -9.61 -7.48
CA ASN A 337 -22.02 -8.19 -7.12
C ASN A 337 -22.06 -7.97 -5.62
N LEU A 338 -21.16 -7.13 -5.11
CA LEU A 338 -21.06 -6.73 -3.71
C LEU A 338 -20.99 -5.21 -3.60
N ALA A 339 -22.00 -4.60 -2.99
CA ALA A 339 -22.00 -3.17 -2.69
C ALA A 339 -20.98 -2.87 -1.58
N ILE A 340 -20.09 -1.92 -1.84
CA ILE A 340 -19.08 -1.47 -0.89
C ILE A 340 -19.58 -0.22 -0.18
N THR A 341 -19.63 -0.29 1.14
CA THR A 341 -20.16 0.79 2.00
C THR A 341 -19.08 1.56 2.74
N GLY A 342 -17.85 1.06 2.77
CA GLY A 342 -16.76 1.70 3.47
C GLY A 342 -15.44 0.94 3.38
N THR A 343 -14.44 1.47 4.05
CA THR A 343 -13.17 0.80 4.32
C THR A 343 -13.00 0.59 5.81
N ASN A 344 -12.07 -0.29 6.21
CA ASN A 344 -11.59 -0.27 7.59
C ASN A 344 -10.79 1.02 7.84
N SER A 345 -10.48 1.30 9.10
CA SER A 345 -9.86 2.56 9.52
C SER A 345 -8.35 2.60 9.22
N PHE A 346 -7.76 3.78 9.41
CA PHE A 346 -6.29 3.96 9.34
C PHE A 346 -5.52 3.00 10.26
N ALA A 347 -6.13 2.50 11.33
CA ALA A 347 -5.48 1.55 12.23
C ALA A 347 -5.17 0.21 11.55
N GLN A 348 -5.99 -0.20 10.59
CA GLN A 348 -5.82 -1.43 9.80
C GLN A 348 -5.19 -1.17 8.41
N ALA A 349 -5.18 0.08 7.96
CA ALA A 349 -4.58 0.45 6.68
C ALA A 349 -3.05 0.30 6.72
N GLN A 350 -2.48 -0.25 5.66
CA GLN A 350 -1.02 -0.35 5.52
C GLN A 350 -0.43 0.98 5.04
N VAL A 351 -1.14 1.69 4.16
CA VAL A 351 -0.74 2.98 3.58
C VAL A 351 -1.92 3.93 3.48
N THR A 352 -1.69 5.15 3.03
CA THR A 352 -2.74 6.10 2.65
C THR A 352 -2.66 6.44 1.18
N THR A 353 -3.80 6.62 0.51
CA THR A 353 -3.85 7.40 -0.72
C THR A 353 -4.10 8.86 -0.38
N GLY A 354 -3.50 9.81 -1.11
CA GLY A 354 -3.44 11.21 -0.73
C GLY A 354 -2.18 11.58 0.06
N GLY A 355 -1.98 12.85 0.31
CA GLY A 355 -0.76 13.41 0.90
C GLY A 355 -0.42 14.77 0.30
N ILE A 356 0.82 15.18 0.40
CA ILE A 356 1.33 16.41 -0.23
C ILE A 356 1.42 16.20 -1.74
N PRO A 357 0.80 17.09 -2.57
CA PRO A 357 0.81 16.95 -4.02
C PRO A 357 2.23 16.96 -4.59
N LEU A 358 2.50 16.07 -5.54
CA LEU A 358 3.80 16.02 -6.23
C LEU A 358 4.09 17.29 -7.06
N THR A 359 3.07 18.06 -7.43
CA THR A 359 3.24 19.35 -8.12
C THR A 359 3.88 20.44 -7.25
N GLU A 360 3.98 20.20 -5.95
CA GLU A 360 4.59 21.14 -5.00
C GLU A 360 6.03 20.79 -4.63
N ILE A 361 6.64 19.85 -5.34
CA ILE A 361 8.03 19.47 -5.19
C ILE A 361 8.76 19.45 -6.53
N ASN A 362 10.07 19.67 -6.48
CA ASN A 362 10.95 19.46 -7.64
C ASN A 362 11.14 17.95 -7.85
N PRO A 363 10.81 17.38 -9.01
CA PRO A 363 10.89 15.94 -9.24
C PRO A 363 12.31 15.35 -9.19
N SER A 364 13.34 16.18 -9.41
CA SER A 364 14.74 15.71 -9.42
C SER A 364 15.39 15.71 -8.04
N THR A 365 14.90 16.54 -7.09
CA THR A 365 15.50 16.72 -5.76
C THR A 365 14.56 16.45 -4.63
N LEU A 366 13.24 16.41 -4.89
CA LEU A 366 12.14 16.40 -3.93
C LEU A 366 12.16 17.60 -2.96
N GLU A 367 12.81 18.70 -3.36
CA GLU A 367 12.75 19.97 -2.67
C GLU A 367 11.39 20.62 -2.88
N SER A 368 10.87 21.25 -1.83
CA SER A 368 9.64 22.00 -1.85
C SER A 368 9.73 23.20 -2.81
N THR A 369 8.71 23.39 -3.65
CA THR A 369 8.55 24.60 -4.45
C THR A 369 7.95 25.78 -3.66
N LYS A 370 7.49 25.51 -2.41
CA LYS A 370 6.87 26.50 -1.52
C LYS A 370 7.86 27.09 -0.52
N THR A 371 8.74 26.25 0.00
CA THR A 371 9.71 26.63 1.02
C THR A 371 11.07 26.07 0.64
N SER A 372 12.03 26.93 0.29
CA SER A 372 13.39 26.52 -0.10
C SER A 372 14.09 25.75 1.04
N CYS A 373 14.99 24.82 0.69
CA CYS A 373 15.74 23.98 1.63
C CYS A 373 14.85 23.06 2.51
N LEU A 374 13.58 22.88 2.13
CA LEU A 374 12.67 21.88 2.70
C LEU A 374 12.52 20.76 1.70
N TYR A 375 12.74 19.52 2.11
CA TYR A 375 12.60 18.31 1.29
C TYR A 375 11.52 17.41 1.86
N LEU A 376 10.75 16.75 1.00
CA LEU A 376 9.68 15.85 1.41
C LEU A 376 9.91 14.46 0.80
N THR A 377 9.69 13.40 1.59
CA THR A 377 10.00 12.04 1.13
C THR A 377 9.04 10.99 1.71
N GLY A 378 8.93 9.87 1.00
CA GLY A 378 8.11 8.72 1.41
C GLY A 378 6.61 8.98 1.37
N GLU A 379 5.88 8.30 2.24
CA GLU A 379 4.41 8.34 2.31
C GLU A 379 3.81 9.69 2.73
N LEU A 380 4.60 10.70 3.02
CA LEU A 380 4.11 12.08 3.20
C LEU A 380 3.59 12.66 1.89
N LEU A 381 4.16 12.22 0.78
CA LEU A 381 3.77 12.61 -0.58
C LEU A 381 2.53 11.83 -1.05
N ASP A 382 1.77 12.42 -2.00
CA ASP A 382 0.62 11.76 -2.65
C ASP A 382 1.10 10.65 -3.59
N VAL A 383 1.69 9.59 -3.02
CA VAL A 383 2.09 8.38 -3.73
C VAL A 383 1.80 7.17 -2.85
N ASP A 384 0.99 6.27 -3.36
CA ASP A 384 0.81 4.94 -2.79
C ASP A 384 1.03 3.87 -3.88
N GLY A 385 1.42 2.69 -3.47
CA GLY A 385 1.68 1.57 -4.36
C GLY A 385 0.84 0.35 -4.02
N ASP A 386 0.70 -0.57 -4.97
CA ASP A 386 0.08 -1.88 -4.77
C ASP A 386 0.79 -2.66 -3.63
N CYS A 387 0.18 -3.76 -3.17
CA CYS A 387 0.88 -4.74 -2.34
C CYS A 387 2.05 -5.32 -3.11
N GLY A 388 3.24 -5.41 -2.47
CA GLY A 388 4.32 -6.09 -3.15
C GLY A 388 5.69 -5.41 -3.12
N GLY A 389 5.96 -4.56 -2.12
CA GLY A 389 7.26 -3.88 -1.97
C GLY A 389 7.34 -2.49 -2.57
N TYR A 390 6.31 -2.04 -3.30
CA TYR A 390 6.27 -0.74 -3.99
C TYR A 390 6.33 0.45 -3.03
N ASN A 391 5.55 0.43 -1.94
CA ASN A 391 5.53 1.51 -0.96
C ASN A 391 6.88 1.69 -0.25
N LEU A 392 7.53 0.59 0.11
CA LEU A 392 8.90 0.63 0.63
C LEU A 392 9.88 1.03 -0.48
N GLY A 393 9.71 0.52 -1.71
CA GLY A 393 10.48 0.92 -2.88
C GLY A 393 10.48 2.42 -3.09
N PHE A 394 9.31 3.06 -3.09
CA PHE A 394 9.20 4.52 -3.19
C PHE A 394 9.85 5.24 -1.99
N ALA A 395 9.71 4.68 -0.78
CA ALA A 395 10.37 5.24 0.41
C ALA A 395 11.89 5.22 0.28
N TRP A 396 12.47 4.12 -0.24
CA TRP A 396 13.92 4.04 -0.50
C TRP A 396 14.36 5.01 -1.59
N ILE A 397 13.68 4.99 -2.74
CA ILE A 397 14.00 5.85 -3.89
C ILE A 397 13.95 7.33 -3.49
N SER A 398 12.85 7.77 -2.89
CA SER A 398 12.70 9.16 -2.45
C SER A 398 13.74 9.56 -1.40
N GLY A 399 14.08 8.64 -0.50
CA GLY A 399 15.16 8.83 0.48
C GLY A 399 16.53 8.99 -0.16
N ILE A 400 16.85 8.17 -1.16
CA ILE A 400 18.10 8.25 -1.93
C ILE A 400 18.17 9.58 -2.69
N ILE A 401 17.09 9.95 -3.40
CA ILE A 401 17.04 11.20 -4.15
C ILE A 401 17.34 12.39 -3.24
N VAL A 402 16.61 12.50 -2.12
CA VAL A 402 16.79 13.62 -1.20
C VAL A 402 18.19 13.61 -0.59
N GLY A 403 18.62 12.49 -0.03
CA GLY A 403 19.91 12.41 0.66
C GLY A 403 21.10 12.72 -0.26
N SER A 404 21.08 12.21 -1.49
CA SER A 404 22.15 12.45 -2.46
C SER A 404 22.23 13.90 -2.97
N ASN A 405 21.12 14.65 -2.89
CA ASN A 405 21.09 16.07 -3.28
C ASN A 405 21.44 17.03 -2.14
N ILE A 406 21.62 16.52 -0.91
CA ILE A 406 22.05 17.33 0.23
C ILE A 406 23.57 17.20 0.39
N LYS A 407 24.29 18.24 -0.03
CA LYS A 407 25.74 18.33 0.20
C LYS A 407 26.03 18.97 1.55
N GLY A 408 27.09 18.49 2.23
CA GLY A 408 27.71 19.21 3.32
C GLY A 408 28.24 20.58 2.84
N GLU A 409 28.38 21.51 3.76
CA GLU A 409 29.13 22.74 3.44
C GLU A 409 30.61 22.42 3.53
N ASP A 410 31.36 22.84 2.52
CA ASP A 410 32.80 22.86 2.63
C ASP A 410 33.15 23.74 3.83
N ASN A 411 33.87 23.16 4.81
CA ASN A 411 34.41 23.94 5.90
C ASN A 411 35.59 24.72 5.31
N ASP A 412 35.33 25.93 4.77
CA ASP A 412 36.36 26.93 4.56
C ASP A 412 36.88 27.48 5.92
#